data_e777e64ee626d3ecdfc8d460b0b1c319
#
_entry.id   e777e64ee626d3ecdfc8d460b0b1c319
#
_cell.length_a   1.000
_cell.length_b   1.000
_cell.length_c   1.000
_cell.angle_alpha   90.00
_cell.angle_beta   90.00
_cell.angle_gamma   90.00
#
_symmetry.space_group_name_H-M   'P 1'
#
loop_
_entity.id
_entity.type
_entity.pdbx_description
1 polymer ?
#
loop_
_entity_poly.entity_id
_entity_poly.type
_entity_poly.pdbx_seq_one_letter_code
_entity_poly.pdbx_strand_id
1 'polypeptide(L)'
;MEKTVFTMVETRTSNKVSPIAVKPYFDNSISNMGLEEYGLSLFDGVTHTEQLACLEKNGVIQYLTGLNEFAPDIKLLPAEEKTARIREIRTAVAELEKELAANVLDVESALFWNEVKLLRPDNSEFWNKISISCGNEPVFLDPKDPFDRIKLYAIEAGGFSIIAKSYDEARSKAVPPKFYLDKQQETAGARTEYKKIRNRALAELQKLFDKNSTKLFYIAKAVDTASVQYKKYTPNDIIYDNMDRHINGQGTEGNKERAAQGFLDAAALDMETLKIKAIVKDSVFFKYIISKADGYIYHAKSNTMLGRNPSDVVEFLKNPLNEDVLKDLNSNVERLWNS
;
A
#
# COMPACT_ATOMS: atom_id res chain seq x y z
N MET A 1 30.55 -41.04 29.99
CA MET A 1 30.80 -39.64 29.54
C MET A 1 30.08 -39.45 28.20
N GLU A 2 28.86 -39.02 28.24
CA GLU A 2 28.06 -38.71 27.04
C GLU A 2 28.46 -37.34 26.52
N LYS A 3 28.89 -37.32 25.25
CA LYS A 3 29.15 -36.06 24.54
C LYS A 3 27.82 -35.48 24.04
N THR A 4 27.36 -34.41 24.70
CA THR A 4 26.24 -33.64 24.21
C THR A 4 26.68 -32.86 22.98
N VAL A 5 26.19 -33.27 21.80
CA VAL A 5 26.40 -32.58 20.54
C VAL A 5 25.38 -31.43 20.49
N PHE A 6 25.83 -30.19 20.70
CA PHE A 6 25.03 -29.01 20.43
C PHE A 6 24.95 -28.80 18.93
N THR A 7 23.82 -29.13 18.33
CA THR A 7 23.49 -28.73 16.97
C THR A 7 23.10 -27.25 17.03
N MET A 8 23.99 -26.36 16.59
CA MET A 8 23.63 -24.98 16.31
C MET A 8 22.61 -24.96 15.18
N VAL A 9 21.36 -24.71 15.53
CA VAL A 9 20.36 -24.32 14.54
C VAL A 9 20.74 -22.88 14.11
N GLU A 10 21.39 -22.77 12.96
CA GLU A 10 21.57 -21.48 12.31
C GLU A 10 20.18 -20.91 11.98
N THR A 11 19.66 -20.05 12.85
CA THR A 11 18.56 -19.17 12.51
C THR A 11 19.06 -18.25 11.41
N ARG A 12 18.60 -18.50 10.18
CA ARG A 12 18.82 -17.62 9.02
C ARG A 12 18.09 -16.29 9.25
N THR A 13 18.58 -15.46 10.13
CA THR A 13 18.30 -14.04 10.18
C THR A 13 19.29 -13.34 9.26
N SER A 14 19.19 -13.58 7.95
CA SER A 14 19.92 -12.74 7.02
C SER A 14 19.10 -11.48 6.76
N ASN A 15 19.38 -10.43 7.51
CA ASN A 15 19.09 -9.04 7.11
C ASN A 15 19.98 -8.64 5.91
N LYS A 16 20.07 -9.50 4.90
CA LYS A 16 20.68 -9.15 3.62
C LYS A 16 19.67 -8.33 2.86
N VAL A 17 19.87 -7.03 2.87
CA VAL A 17 19.18 -6.13 1.93
C VAL A 17 19.48 -6.66 0.53
N SER A 18 18.46 -7.10 -0.17
CA SER A 18 18.63 -7.67 -1.52
C SER A 18 18.85 -6.55 -2.52
N PRO A 19 19.69 -6.75 -3.55
CA PRO A 19 19.82 -5.81 -4.64
C PRO A 19 18.48 -5.50 -5.30
N ILE A 20 18.30 -4.25 -5.70
CA ILE A 20 17.10 -3.79 -6.41
C ILE A 20 17.40 -3.90 -7.90
N ALA A 21 16.53 -4.59 -8.65
CA ALA A 21 16.71 -4.77 -10.08
C ALA A 21 15.98 -3.69 -10.87
N VAL A 22 16.65 -3.09 -11.84
CA VAL A 22 16.02 -2.30 -12.91
C VAL A 22 15.73 -3.25 -14.05
N LYS A 23 14.45 -3.48 -14.33
CA LYS A 23 13.99 -4.45 -15.34
C LYS A 23 13.30 -3.75 -16.49
N PRO A 24 13.40 -4.29 -17.72
CA PRO A 24 12.60 -3.83 -18.83
C PRO A 24 11.11 -4.06 -18.54
N TYR A 25 10.28 -3.10 -18.93
CA TYR A 25 8.83 -3.19 -18.84
C TYR A 25 8.27 -3.70 -20.16
N PHE A 26 7.60 -4.84 -20.11
CA PHE A 26 6.85 -5.39 -21.22
C PHE A 26 5.36 -5.30 -20.89
N ASP A 27 4.59 -4.65 -21.76
CA ASP A 27 3.13 -4.67 -21.64
C ASP A 27 2.64 -6.04 -22.11
N ASN A 28 1.89 -6.74 -21.22
CA ASN A 28 1.28 -8.02 -21.56
C ASN A 28 0.30 -7.93 -22.76
N SER A 29 -0.17 -6.73 -23.12
CA SER A 29 -0.94 -6.52 -24.32
C SER A 29 -0.14 -6.79 -25.61
N ILE A 30 1.17 -6.64 -25.54
CA ILE A 30 2.08 -6.91 -26.66
C ILE A 30 2.37 -8.39 -26.78
N SER A 31 2.52 -9.13 -25.66
CA SER A 31 2.64 -10.60 -25.68
C SER A 31 1.38 -11.26 -26.27
N ASN A 32 0.20 -10.70 -26.04
CA ASN A 32 -1.03 -11.17 -26.64
C ASN A 32 -1.10 -10.96 -28.17
N MET A 33 -0.19 -10.18 -28.74
CA MET A 33 -0.09 -9.98 -30.19
C MET A 33 0.78 -11.06 -30.90
N GLY A 34 1.25 -12.09 -30.16
CA GLY A 34 2.04 -13.18 -30.73
C GLY A 34 3.50 -12.81 -31.05
N LEU A 35 4.00 -11.67 -30.58
CA LEU A 35 5.38 -11.23 -30.82
C LEU A 35 6.39 -12.13 -30.11
N GLU A 36 6.01 -12.76 -28.99
CA GLU A 36 6.85 -13.76 -28.29
C GLU A 36 7.08 -15.01 -29.13
N GLU A 37 6.12 -15.43 -29.97
CA GLU A 37 6.27 -16.58 -30.88
C GLU A 37 7.33 -16.34 -31.94
N TYR A 38 7.62 -15.08 -32.27
CA TYR A 38 8.64 -14.71 -33.24
C TYR A 38 10.01 -14.42 -32.59
N GLY A 39 10.13 -14.54 -31.28
CA GLY A 39 11.37 -14.22 -30.55
C GLY A 39 11.77 -12.74 -30.62
N LEU A 40 10.84 -11.85 -30.92
CA LEU A 40 11.09 -10.43 -31.01
C LEU A 40 10.99 -9.80 -29.62
N SER A 41 12.12 -9.35 -29.08
CA SER A 41 12.17 -8.48 -27.92
C SER A 41 12.11 -7.03 -28.37
N LEU A 42 11.29 -6.20 -27.70
CA LEU A 42 11.23 -4.76 -27.94
C LEU A 42 12.56 -4.04 -27.70
N PHE A 43 13.50 -4.70 -27.01
CA PHE A 43 14.76 -4.14 -26.60
C PHE A 43 15.98 -4.89 -27.15
N ASP A 44 15.79 -5.82 -28.11
CA ASP A 44 16.91 -6.58 -28.68
C ASP A 44 17.98 -5.64 -29.27
N GLY A 45 19.15 -5.70 -28.66
CA GLY A 45 20.30 -4.87 -29.05
C GLY A 45 20.21 -3.40 -28.70
N VAL A 46 19.21 -2.97 -27.93
CA VAL A 46 19.03 -1.57 -27.52
C VAL A 46 19.46 -1.38 -26.07
N THR A 47 20.49 -0.57 -25.86
CA THR A 47 20.90 -0.10 -24.54
C THR A 47 20.48 1.35 -24.39
N HIS A 48 19.81 1.68 -23.29
CA HIS A 48 19.47 3.04 -22.91
C HIS A 48 20.34 3.50 -21.77
N THR A 49 20.98 4.66 -21.94
CA THR A 49 21.72 5.33 -20.86
C THR A 49 20.97 6.59 -20.50
N GLU A 50 20.52 6.65 -19.25
CA GLU A 50 19.84 7.80 -18.68
C GLU A 50 20.77 8.55 -17.75
N GLN A 51 20.73 9.87 -17.91
CA GLN A 51 21.38 10.82 -17.01
C GLN A 51 20.32 11.54 -16.17
N LEU A 52 20.75 12.08 -15.05
CA LEU A 52 19.88 12.86 -14.18
C LEU A 52 19.26 14.05 -14.94
N ALA A 53 17.96 14.20 -14.80
CA ALA A 53 17.26 15.40 -15.22
C ALA A 53 17.76 16.62 -14.42
N CYS A 54 17.84 17.76 -15.07
CA CYS A 54 18.24 19.00 -14.43
C CYS A 54 17.25 20.13 -14.74
N LEU A 55 17.19 21.08 -13.82
CA LEU A 55 16.41 22.33 -13.95
C LEU A 55 17.41 23.49 -13.95
N GLU A 56 17.26 24.40 -14.90
CA GLU A 56 18.00 25.66 -14.88
C GLU A 56 17.20 26.70 -14.09
N LYS A 57 17.82 27.27 -13.08
CA LYS A 57 17.23 28.32 -12.26
C LYS A 57 18.25 29.45 -12.05
N ASN A 58 17.94 30.64 -12.54
CA ASN A 58 18.81 31.80 -12.45
C ASN A 58 20.24 31.55 -13.00
N GLY A 59 20.37 30.82 -14.10
CA GLY A 59 21.66 30.47 -14.69
C GLY A 59 22.45 29.37 -13.97
N VAL A 60 21.86 28.75 -12.93
CA VAL A 60 22.45 27.63 -12.20
C VAL A 60 21.69 26.35 -12.50
N ILE A 61 22.43 25.32 -12.91
CA ILE A 61 21.88 23.99 -13.15
C ILE A 61 21.68 23.31 -11.79
N GLN A 62 20.48 22.80 -11.55
CA GLN A 62 20.14 22.00 -10.38
C GLN A 62 19.65 20.62 -10.81
N TYR A 63 20.26 19.57 -10.30
CA TYR A 63 19.92 18.20 -10.62
C TYR A 63 18.76 17.69 -9.75
N LEU A 64 17.87 16.89 -10.35
CA LEU A 64 16.78 16.21 -9.66
C LEU A 64 17.31 14.93 -9.00
N THR A 65 17.86 15.08 -7.82
CA THR A 65 18.61 14.02 -7.14
C THR A 65 17.77 13.24 -6.11
N GLY A 66 16.64 13.77 -5.68
CA GLY A 66 15.89 13.26 -4.53
C GLY A 66 16.52 13.58 -3.16
N LEU A 67 17.73 14.16 -3.17
CA LEU A 67 18.51 14.52 -1.98
C LEU A 67 18.57 16.04 -1.76
N ASN A 68 17.72 16.81 -2.44
CA ASN A 68 17.66 18.26 -2.32
C ASN A 68 16.47 18.67 -1.44
N GLU A 69 16.74 19.18 -0.25
CA GLU A 69 15.72 19.68 0.68
C GLU A 69 14.92 20.90 0.17
N PHE A 70 15.43 21.59 -0.86
CA PHE A 70 14.79 22.75 -1.48
C PHE A 70 14.06 22.41 -2.79
N ALA A 71 13.90 21.12 -3.10
CA ALA A 71 13.24 20.68 -4.31
C ALA A 71 11.77 21.19 -4.37
N PRO A 72 11.23 21.45 -5.58
CA PRO A 72 9.89 22.02 -5.74
C PRO A 72 8.77 21.18 -5.14
N ASP A 73 8.87 19.85 -5.25
CA ASP A 73 7.92 18.89 -4.68
C ASP A 73 7.82 18.98 -3.15
N ILE A 74 8.96 19.17 -2.47
CA ILE A 74 8.99 19.32 -1.00
C ILE A 74 8.32 20.62 -0.55
N LYS A 75 8.41 21.68 -1.37
CA LYS A 75 7.78 22.96 -1.04
C LYS A 75 6.25 22.91 -1.02
N LEU A 76 5.67 21.97 -1.79
CA LEU A 76 4.22 21.79 -1.92
C LEU A 76 3.63 20.90 -0.82
N LEU A 77 4.45 20.23 0.00
CA LEU A 77 3.99 19.36 1.08
C LEU A 77 3.39 20.16 2.26
N PRO A 78 2.43 19.58 2.99
CA PRO A 78 1.95 20.11 4.28
C PRO A 78 3.11 20.29 5.27
N ALA A 79 2.97 21.22 6.22
CA ALA A 79 4.07 21.64 7.10
C ALA A 79 4.70 20.48 7.91
N GLU A 80 3.87 19.54 8.40
CA GLU A 80 4.33 18.38 9.17
C GLU A 80 5.10 17.38 8.30
N GLU A 81 4.56 17.01 7.14
CA GLU A 81 5.18 16.12 6.18
C GLU A 81 6.48 16.72 5.62
N LYS A 82 6.47 18.02 5.33
CA LYS A 82 7.64 18.76 4.87
C LYS A 82 8.79 18.68 5.88
N THR A 83 8.51 18.89 7.17
CA THR A 83 9.53 18.84 8.21
C THR A 83 10.12 17.44 8.36
N ALA A 84 9.27 16.41 8.31
CA ALA A 84 9.70 15.02 8.34
C ALA A 84 10.58 14.68 7.13
N ARG A 85 10.14 15.07 5.92
CA ARG A 85 10.89 14.80 4.68
C ARG A 85 12.25 15.52 4.62
N ILE A 86 12.32 16.77 5.06
CA ILE A 86 13.61 17.50 5.16
C ILE A 86 14.56 16.79 6.12
N ARG A 87 14.06 16.28 7.26
CA ARG A 87 14.89 15.53 8.22
C ARG A 87 15.44 14.25 7.61
N GLU A 88 14.59 13.50 6.91
CA GLU A 88 14.98 12.27 6.20
C GLU A 88 16.09 12.56 5.19
N ILE A 89 15.93 13.59 4.34
CA ILE A 89 16.91 13.98 3.34
C ILE A 89 18.23 14.35 3.99
N ARG A 90 18.22 15.18 5.03
CA ARG A 90 19.44 15.59 5.75
C ARG A 90 20.17 14.39 6.35
N THR A 91 19.43 13.44 6.93
CA THR A 91 20.01 12.22 7.48
C THR A 91 20.64 11.37 6.37
N ALA A 92 19.92 11.15 5.26
CA ALA A 92 20.42 10.38 4.13
C ALA A 92 21.65 11.02 3.49
N VAL A 93 21.65 12.34 3.32
CA VAL A 93 22.83 13.08 2.79
C VAL A 93 24.03 12.94 3.71
N ALA A 94 23.86 13.11 5.01
CA ALA A 94 24.95 13.00 5.98
C ALA A 94 25.56 11.59 6.03
N GLU A 95 24.72 10.56 5.95
CA GLU A 95 25.17 9.16 5.90
C GLU A 95 25.93 8.87 4.60
N LEU A 96 25.39 9.28 3.45
CA LEU A 96 26.02 9.07 2.15
C LEU A 96 27.36 9.81 2.03
N GLU A 97 27.42 11.07 2.44
CA GLU A 97 28.67 11.85 2.42
C GLU A 97 29.73 11.22 3.32
N LYS A 98 29.34 10.71 4.49
CA LYS A 98 30.23 9.99 5.40
C LYS A 98 30.76 8.69 4.77
N GLU A 99 29.90 7.92 4.12
CA GLU A 99 30.31 6.67 3.45
C GLU A 99 31.18 6.93 2.23
N LEU A 100 30.85 7.95 1.42
CA LEU A 100 31.69 8.36 0.28
C LEU A 100 33.07 8.81 0.73
N ALA A 101 33.15 9.58 1.80
CA ALA A 101 34.43 10.01 2.36
C ALA A 101 35.24 8.82 2.92
N ALA A 102 34.61 7.83 3.54
CA ALA A 102 35.29 6.64 4.05
C ALA A 102 35.86 5.73 2.95
N ASN A 103 35.30 5.78 1.74
CA ASN A 103 35.79 5.01 0.59
C ASN A 103 36.97 5.65 -0.15
N VAL A 104 37.41 6.85 0.26
CA VAL A 104 38.57 7.50 -0.32
C VAL A 104 39.82 7.01 0.40
N LEU A 105 40.77 6.45 -0.36
CA LEU A 105 42.00 5.88 0.17
C LEU A 105 43.01 6.93 0.68
N ASP A 106 42.85 8.17 0.23
CA ASP A 106 43.73 9.29 0.62
C ASP A 106 43.07 10.14 1.71
N VAL A 107 43.70 10.25 2.85
CA VAL A 107 43.20 10.96 4.02
C VAL A 107 42.98 12.46 3.73
N GLU A 108 43.82 13.08 2.93
CA GLU A 108 43.66 14.49 2.54
C GLU A 108 42.44 14.67 1.65
N SER A 109 42.23 13.76 0.69
CA SER A 109 41.03 13.74 -0.14
C SER A 109 39.75 13.49 0.68
N ALA A 110 39.78 12.63 1.68
CA ALA A 110 38.64 12.37 2.56
C ALA A 110 38.20 13.62 3.34
N LEU A 111 39.17 14.42 3.83
CA LEU A 111 38.87 15.70 4.48
C LEU A 111 38.27 16.71 3.48
N PHE A 112 38.84 16.78 2.27
CA PHE A 112 38.33 17.63 1.20
C PHE A 112 36.90 17.30 0.84
N TRP A 113 36.53 16.00 0.70
CA TRP A 113 35.18 15.57 0.38
C TRP A 113 34.18 15.89 1.48
N ASN A 114 34.55 15.85 2.74
CA ASN A 114 33.72 16.27 3.86
C ASN A 114 33.39 17.77 3.83
N GLU A 115 34.36 18.61 3.41
CA GLU A 115 34.19 20.06 3.33
C GLU A 115 33.37 20.50 2.10
N VAL A 116 33.58 19.85 0.96
CA VAL A 116 32.97 20.25 -0.33
C VAL A 116 31.49 19.87 -0.46
N LYS A 117 30.98 18.99 0.39
CA LYS A 117 29.57 18.52 0.33
C LYS A 117 29.17 18.06 -1.07
N LEU A 118 29.66 16.90 -1.48
CA LEU A 118 29.52 16.31 -2.82
C LEU A 118 28.07 16.29 -3.34
N LEU A 119 27.13 16.04 -2.46
CA LEU A 119 25.73 15.86 -2.81
C LEU A 119 24.92 17.16 -2.95
N ARG A 120 25.61 18.30 -3.04
CA ARG A 120 24.93 19.56 -3.36
C ARG A 120 24.29 19.50 -4.74
N PRO A 121 23.03 19.94 -4.89
CA PRO A 121 22.28 19.84 -6.15
C PRO A 121 22.90 20.61 -7.32
N ASP A 122 23.78 21.56 -7.05
CA ASP A 122 24.50 22.41 -8.02
C ASP A 122 25.90 21.90 -8.38
N ASN A 123 26.32 20.75 -7.82
CA ASN A 123 27.63 20.16 -8.10
C ASN A 123 27.63 19.37 -9.41
N SER A 124 27.80 20.07 -10.55
CA SER A 124 27.77 19.46 -11.87
C SER A 124 28.90 18.45 -12.11
N GLU A 125 30.07 18.62 -11.52
CA GLU A 125 31.18 17.67 -11.68
C GLU A 125 30.87 16.28 -11.11
N PHE A 126 30.10 16.23 -10.01
CA PHE A 126 29.67 14.99 -9.40
C PHE A 126 28.46 14.40 -10.15
N TRP A 127 27.41 15.19 -10.34
CA TRP A 127 26.15 14.69 -10.85
C TRP A 127 26.19 14.30 -12.33
N ASN A 128 27.02 14.92 -13.15
CA ASN A 128 27.22 14.51 -14.55
C ASN A 128 27.79 13.09 -14.70
N LYS A 129 28.39 12.55 -13.65
CA LYS A 129 28.91 11.16 -13.64
C LYS A 129 27.87 10.15 -13.22
N ILE A 130 26.75 10.60 -12.67
CA ILE A 130 25.67 9.72 -12.22
C ILE A 130 24.75 9.40 -13.40
N SER A 131 24.84 8.17 -13.86
CA SER A 131 24.03 7.65 -14.95
C SER A 131 23.69 6.18 -14.70
N ILE A 132 22.69 5.68 -15.42
CA ILE A 132 22.35 4.26 -15.44
C ILE A 132 22.16 3.81 -16.88
N SER A 133 22.83 2.71 -17.25
CA SER A 133 22.67 2.07 -18.55
C SER A 133 21.79 0.83 -18.39
N CYS A 134 20.66 0.80 -19.08
CA CYS A 134 19.67 -0.27 -19.03
C CYS A 134 19.54 -0.92 -20.40
N GLY A 135 19.31 -2.22 -20.42
CA GLY A 135 19.09 -3.00 -21.63
C GLY A 135 18.13 -4.16 -21.39
N ASN A 136 18.22 -5.21 -22.17
CA ASN A 136 17.40 -6.41 -22.02
C ASN A 136 17.65 -7.15 -20.71
N GLU A 137 18.89 -7.09 -20.21
CA GLU A 137 19.25 -7.74 -18.96
C GLU A 137 18.95 -6.82 -17.76
N PRO A 138 18.47 -7.40 -16.64
CA PRO A 138 18.26 -6.62 -15.41
C PRO A 138 19.57 -6.01 -14.90
N VAL A 139 19.57 -4.73 -14.60
CA VAL A 139 20.66 -4.06 -13.90
C VAL A 139 20.36 -4.09 -12.40
N PHE A 140 21.30 -4.59 -11.60
CA PHE A 140 21.14 -4.71 -10.16
C PHE A 140 21.85 -3.54 -9.46
N LEU A 141 21.08 -2.82 -8.65
CA LEU A 141 21.58 -1.76 -7.79
C LEU A 141 21.64 -2.28 -6.34
N ASP A 142 22.81 -2.21 -5.72
CA ASP A 142 22.99 -2.63 -4.32
C ASP A 142 22.73 -1.46 -3.38
N PRO A 143 21.69 -1.53 -2.53
CA PRO A 143 21.41 -0.46 -1.55
C PRO A 143 22.53 -0.25 -0.50
N LYS A 144 23.55 -1.12 -0.47
CA LYS A 144 24.74 -0.96 0.37
C LYS A 144 25.82 -0.12 -0.28
N ASP A 145 25.85 -0.08 -1.61
CA ASP A 145 26.76 0.79 -2.34
C ASP A 145 26.24 2.24 -2.32
N PRO A 146 26.99 3.21 -1.83
CA PRO A 146 26.56 4.59 -1.78
C PRO A 146 26.24 5.17 -3.17
N PHE A 147 26.96 4.79 -4.24
CA PHE A 147 26.65 5.23 -5.59
C PHE A 147 25.34 4.66 -6.12
N ASP A 148 25.08 3.39 -5.91
CA ASP A 148 23.83 2.78 -6.34
C ASP A 148 22.65 3.30 -5.52
N ARG A 149 22.86 3.59 -4.24
CA ARG A 149 21.85 4.24 -3.39
C ARG A 149 21.51 5.64 -3.88
N ILE A 150 22.50 6.42 -4.32
CA ILE A 150 22.29 7.72 -4.96
C ILE A 150 21.45 7.58 -6.24
N LYS A 151 21.73 6.58 -7.09
CA LYS A 151 20.93 6.29 -8.28
C LYS A 151 19.49 5.94 -7.92
N LEU A 152 19.28 5.15 -6.88
CA LEU A 152 17.94 4.81 -6.39
C LEU A 152 17.16 6.05 -5.95
N TYR A 153 17.75 6.95 -5.16
CA TYR A 153 17.14 8.23 -4.80
C TYR A 153 16.75 9.06 -6.01
N ALA A 154 17.63 9.12 -7.00
CA ALA A 154 17.38 9.85 -8.24
C ALA A 154 16.22 9.26 -9.06
N ILE A 155 16.14 7.93 -9.18
CA ILE A 155 15.02 7.25 -9.83
C ILE A 155 13.71 7.52 -9.08
N GLU A 156 13.71 7.40 -7.75
CA GLU A 156 12.54 7.64 -6.91
C GLU A 156 12.05 9.08 -6.96
N ALA A 157 12.95 10.04 -7.14
CA ALA A 157 12.60 11.44 -7.35
C ALA A 157 12.09 11.76 -8.76
N GLY A 158 12.14 10.79 -9.70
CA GLY A 158 11.78 10.99 -11.09
C GLY A 158 12.91 11.62 -11.92
N GLY A 159 14.14 11.58 -11.40
CA GLY A 159 15.33 12.08 -12.10
C GLY A 159 15.71 11.27 -13.34
N PHE A 160 15.34 10.00 -13.39
CA PHE A 160 15.44 9.13 -14.57
C PHE A 160 14.04 8.93 -15.18
N SER A 161 13.76 9.59 -16.30
CA SER A 161 12.41 9.71 -16.86
C SER A 161 11.85 8.41 -17.44
N ILE A 162 12.73 7.47 -17.83
CA ILE A 162 12.34 6.21 -18.46
C ILE A 162 12.22 5.03 -17.49
N ILE A 163 12.50 5.25 -16.19
CA ILE A 163 12.45 4.23 -15.16
C ILE A 163 11.31 4.54 -14.18
N ALA A 164 10.31 3.66 -14.09
CA ALA A 164 9.26 3.77 -13.08
C ALA A 164 9.71 3.27 -11.71
N LYS A 165 9.09 3.78 -10.65
CA LYS A 165 9.37 3.37 -9.26
C LYS A 165 8.92 1.93 -8.96
N SER A 166 7.95 1.42 -9.72
CA SER A 166 7.42 0.06 -9.58
C SER A 166 6.75 -0.41 -10.88
N TYR A 167 6.50 -1.72 -11.00
CA TYR A 167 5.72 -2.29 -12.09
C TYR A 167 4.30 -1.72 -12.17
N ASP A 168 3.65 -1.55 -11.02
CA ASP A 168 2.28 -1.03 -10.97
C ASP A 168 2.21 0.44 -11.42
N GLU A 169 3.20 1.24 -11.05
CA GLU A 169 3.33 2.61 -11.57
C GLU A 169 3.54 2.61 -13.09
N ALA A 170 4.41 1.75 -13.59
CA ALA A 170 4.65 1.62 -15.03
C ALA A 170 3.36 1.30 -15.79
N ARG A 171 2.55 0.40 -15.25
CA ARG A 171 1.26 -0.01 -15.84
C ARG A 171 0.20 1.08 -15.78
N SER A 172 0.22 1.95 -14.79
CA SER A 172 -0.79 3.01 -14.60
C SER A 172 -0.58 4.24 -15.48
N LYS A 173 0.63 4.42 -16.04
CA LYS A 173 0.96 5.58 -16.87
C LYS A 173 0.34 5.45 -18.25
N ALA A 174 -0.18 6.56 -18.79
CA ALA A 174 -0.73 6.61 -20.15
C ALA A 174 0.32 6.30 -21.23
N VAL A 175 1.59 6.68 -20.97
CA VAL A 175 2.76 6.26 -21.77
C VAL A 175 3.63 5.42 -20.83
N PRO A 176 3.67 4.09 -21.00
CA PRO A 176 4.47 3.22 -20.15
C PRO A 176 5.95 3.56 -20.25
N PRO A 177 6.67 3.62 -19.14
CA PRO A 177 8.12 3.76 -19.17
C PRO A 177 8.76 2.48 -19.69
N LYS A 178 9.99 2.58 -20.19
CA LYS A 178 10.72 1.42 -20.75
C LYS A 178 11.22 0.45 -19.68
N PHE A 179 11.43 0.93 -18.48
CA PHE A 179 11.98 0.16 -17.36
C PHE A 179 11.23 0.44 -16.05
N TYR A 180 11.40 -0.42 -15.08
CA TYR A 180 10.87 -0.24 -13.72
C TYR A 180 11.82 -0.82 -12.66
N LEU A 181 11.73 -0.30 -11.43
CA LEU A 181 12.40 -0.85 -10.27
C LEU A 181 11.63 -2.06 -9.72
N ASP A 182 12.29 -3.21 -9.66
CA ASP A 182 11.76 -4.41 -9.02
C ASP A 182 12.36 -4.60 -7.63
N LYS A 183 11.66 -4.12 -6.62
CA LYS A 183 11.99 -4.31 -5.20
C LYS A 183 11.43 -5.66 -4.73
N GLN A 184 11.98 -6.77 -5.23
CA GLN A 184 11.45 -8.12 -5.02
C GLN A 184 11.18 -8.44 -3.55
N GLN A 185 12.04 -8.01 -2.64
CA GLN A 185 11.91 -8.30 -1.22
C GLN A 185 10.72 -7.56 -0.59
N GLU A 186 10.52 -6.29 -0.91
CA GLU A 186 9.37 -5.50 -0.43
C GLU A 186 8.06 -6.05 -1.02
N THR A 187 8.05 -6.31 -2.32
CA THR A 187 6.89 -6.87 -3.02
C THR A 187 6.54 -8.27 -2.52
N ALA A 188 7.54 -9.13 -2.29
CA ALA A 188 7.32 -10.47 -1.72
C ALA A 188 6.85 -10.38 -0.27
N GLY A 189 7.38 -9.44 0.52
CA GLY A 189 6.95 -9.17 1.88
C GLY A 189 5.48 -8.75 1.93
N ALA A 190 5.09 -7.75 1.17
CA ALA A 190 3.71 -7.27 1.09
C ALA A 190 2.75 -8.38 0.62
N ARG A 191 3.11 -9.14 -0.43
CA ARG A 191 2.31 -10.28 -0.90
C ARG A 191 2.18 -11.37 0.17
N THR A 192 3.20 -11.59 0.97
CA THR A 192 3.19 -12.59 2.04
C THR A 192 2.30 -12.14 3.19
N GLU A 193 2.36 -10.88 3.60
CA GLU A 193 1.47 -10.33 4.63
C GLU A 193 0.01 -10.37 4.18
N TYR A 194 -0.29 -9.96 2.96
CA TYR A 194 -1.64 -10.13 2.41
C TYR A 194 -2.13 -11.58 2.44
N LYS A 195 -1.27 -12.53 2.00
CA LYS A 195 -1.61 -13.97 2.05
C LYS A 195 -1.89 -14.45 3.48
N LYS A 196 -1.12 -13.98 4.47
CA LYS A 196 -1.34 -14.31 5.88
C LYS A 196 -2.68 -13.78 6.38
N ILE A 197 -3.01 -12.51 6.11
CA ILE A 197 -4.29 -11.89 6.48
C ILE A 197 -5.46 -12.65 5.84
N ARG A 198 -5.37 -12.91 4.52
CA ARG A 198 -6.36 -13.66 3.78
C ARG A 198 -6.56 -15.08 4.35
N ASN A 199 -5.50 -15.82 4.59
CA ASN A 199 -5.59 -17.18 5.13
C ASN A 199 -6.21 -17.20 6.54
N ARG A 200 -5.90 -16.21 7.39
CA ARG A 200 -6.55 -16.04 8.68
C ARG A 200 -8.05 -15.76 8.54
N ALA A 201 -8.43 -14.90 7.60
CA ALA A 201 -9.82 -14.58 7.32
C ALA A 201 -10.60 -15.82 6.84
N LEU A 202 -10.02 -16.62 5.94
CA LEU A 202 -10.65 -17.86 5.46
C LEU A 202 -10.77 -18.92 6.57
N ALA A 203 -9.76 -19.05 7.43
CA ALA A 203 -9.82 -19.96 8.58
C ALA A 203 -10.91 -19.54 9.58
N GLU A 204 -11.06 -18.24 9.85
CA GLU A 204 -12.13 -17.73 10.72
C GLU A 204 -13.52 -17.87 10.06
N LEU A 205 -13.63 -17.69 8.73
CA LEU A 205 -14.85 -17.93 7.97
C LEU A 205 -15.31 -19.39 8.13
N GLN A 206 -14.39 -20.35 7.92
CA GLN A 206 -14.69 -21.78 8.10
C GLN A 206 -15.15 -22.08 9.53
N LYS A 207 -14.43 -21.56 10.51
CA LYS A 207 -14.78 -21.75 11.94
C LYS A 207 -16.16 -21.19 12.28
N LEU A 208 -16.50 -20.02 11.74
CA LEU A 208 -17.82 -19.41 11.94
C LEU A 208 -18.94 -20.19 11.25
N PHE A 209 -18.68 -20.71 10.06
CA PHE A 209 -19.62 -21.57 9.35
C PHE A 209 -19.94 -22.83 10.15
N ASP A 210 -18.92 -23.51 10.69
CA ASP A 210 -19.09 -24.76 11.43
C ASP A 210 -19.71 -24.58 12.82
N LYS A 211 -19.40 -23.45 13.51
CA LYS A 211 -19.73 -23.29 14.93
C LYS A 211 -20.75 -22.20 15.24
N ASN A 212 -20.86 -21.17 14.42
CA ASN A 212 -21.70 -20.01 14.72
C ASN A 212 -22.23 -19.30 13.46
N SER A 213 -23.11 -19.98 12.75
CA SER A 213 -23.74 -19.46 11.54
C SER A 213 -24.52 -18.16 11.76
N THR A 214 -25.08 -17.97 12.95
CA THR A 214 -25.77 -16.73 13.32
C THR A 214 -24.81 -15.54 13.32
N LYS A 215 -23.60 -15.72 13.88
CA LYS A 215 -22.57 -14.67 13.85
C LYS A 215 -22.13 -14.39 12.42
N LEU A 216 -21.95 -15.44 11.62
CA LEU A 216 -21.60 -15.31 10.21
C LEU A 216 -22.63 -14.49 9.42
N PHE A 217 -23.92 -14.70 9.65
CA PHE A 217 -24.99 -13.89 9.04
C PHE A 217 -24.84 -12.40 9.38
N TYR A 218 -24.60 -12.03 10.65
CA TYR A 218 -24.44 -10.64 11.02
C TYR A 218 -23.14 -10.02 10.49
N ILE A 219 -22.07 -10.81 10.38
CA ILE A 219 -20.84 -10.37 9.73
C ILE A 219 -21.11 -10.06 8.26
N ALA A 220 -21.75 -10.96 7.52
CA ALA A 220 -22.09 -10.74 6.13
C ALA A 220 -22.96 -9.48 5.96
N LYS A 221 -23.93 -9.27 6.83
CA LYS A 221 -24.74 -8.06 6.88
C LYS A 221 -23.91 -6.80 7.12
N ALA A 222 -22.90 -6.86 8.00
CA ALA A 222 -22.07 -5.70 8.35
C ALA A 222 -21.04 -5.36 7.27
N VAL A 223 -20.45 -6.36 6.60
CA VAL A 223 -19.28 -6.19 5.73
C VAL A 223 -19.67 -6.08 4.25
N ASP A 224 -20.56 -6.94 3.75
CA ASP A 224 -20.89 -7.01 2.32
C ASP A 224 -21.64 -5.78 1.84
N THR A 225 -21.23 -5.20 0.72
CA THR A 225 -21.95 -4.09 0.06
C THR A 225 -23.36 -4.48 -0.38
N ALA A 226 -23.56 -5.73 -0.77
CA ALA A 226 -24.84 -6.30 -1.15
C ALA A 226 -25.61 -6.93 0.02
N SER A 227 -25.41 -6.44 1.24
CA SER A 227 -25.95 -7.01 2.49
C SER A 227 -27.47 -7.22 2.50
N VAL A 228 -28.20 -6.41 1.73
CA VAL A 228 -29.68 -6.45 1.66
C VAL A 228 -30.21 -7.78 1.13
N GLN A 229 -29.44 -8.48 0.30
CA GLN A 229 -29.82 -9.80 -0.24
C GLN A 229 -29.90 -10.89 0.85
N TYR A 230 -29.22 -10.72 1.99
CA TYR A 230 -29.25 -11.73 3.05
C TYR A 230 -30.51 -11.61 3.90
N LYS A 231 -31.29 -12.67 3.93
CA LYS A 231 -32.46 -12.87 4.76
C LYS A 231 -32.17 -13.93 5.83
N LYS A 232 -32.99 -14.00 6.88
CA LYS A 232 -32.79 -15.00 7.94
C LYS A 232 -32.92 -16.46 7.45
N TYR A 233 -33.60 -16.67 6.33
CA TYR A 233 -33.73 -17.97 5.70
C TYR A 233 -32.69 -18.23 4.60
N THR A 234 -31.80 -17.29 4.33
CA THR A 234 -30.70 -17.49 3.34
C THR A 234 -29.84 -18.67 3.79
N PRO A 235 -29.63 -19.69 2.94
CA PRO A 235 -28.76 -20.81 3.28
C PRO A 235 -27.37 -20.38 3.65
N ASN A 236 -26.81 -21.01 4.68
CA ASN A 236 -25.45 -20.67 5.16
C ASN A 236 -24.37 -20.86 4.09
N ASP A 237 -24.57 -21.83 3.19
CA ASP A 237 -23.63 -22.09 2.08
C ASP A 237 -23.52 -20.89 1.13
N ILE A 238 -24.64 -20.20 0.87
CA ILE A 238 -24.66 -18.98 0.04
C ILE A 238 -23.93 -17.84 0.75
N ILE A 239 -24.14 -17.71 2.06
CA ILE A 239 -23.44 -16.69 2.86
C ILE A 239 -21.94 -16.98 2.87
N TYR A 240 -21.56 -18.24 3.02
CA TYR A 240 -20.18 -18.68 3.00
C TYR A 240 -19.50 -18.35 1.66
N ASP A 241 -20.11 -18.75 0.53
CA ASP A 241 -19.56 -18.50 -0.81
C ASP A 241 -19.40 -16.99 -1.09
N ASN A 242 -20.39 -16.18 -0.71
CA ASN A 242 -20.30 -14.73 -0.87
C ASN A 242 -19.20 -14.12 0.01
N MET A 243 -19.02 -14.60 1.24
CA MET A 243 -17.95 -14.13 2.12
C MET A 243 -16.58 -14.60 1.65
N ASP A 244 -16.45 -15.79 1.10
CA ASP A 244 -15.23 -16.24 0.46
C ASP A 244 -14.84 -15.32 -0.71
N ARG A 245 -15.78 -15.00 -1.59
CA ARG A 245 -15.57 -14.05 -2.69
C ARG A 245 -15.19 -12.67 -2.18
N HIS A 246 -15.85 -12.18 -1.12
CA HIS A 246 -15.53 -10.89 -0.51
C HIS A 246 -14.11 -10.86 0.03
N ILE A 247 -13.68 -11.86 0.81
CA ILE A 247 -12.31 -12.00 1.35
C ILE A 247 -11.28 -12.06 0.24
N ASN A 248 -11.61 -12.69 -0.89
CA ASN A 248 -10.77 -12.77 -2.08
C ASN A 248 -10.76 -11.47 -2.91
N GLY A 249 -11.55 -10.46 -2.53
CA GLY A 249 -11.63 -9.16 -3.20
C GLY A 249 -12.40 -9.21 -4.53
N GLN A 250 -13.24 -10.23 -4.74
CA GLN A 250 -14.14 -10.27 -5.89
C GLN A 250 -15.35 -9.36 -5.61
N GLY A 251 -15.57 -8.38 -6.46
CA GLY A 251 -16.69 -7.43 -6.32
C GLY A 251 -16.40 -6.16 -5.51
N THR A 252 -15.21 -6.01 -4.95
CA THR A 252 -14.73 -4.75 -4.37
C THR A 252 -13.65 -4.16 -5.27
N GLU A 253 -14.00 -3.14 -6.03
CA GLU A 253 -13.01 -2.34 -6.73
C GLU A 253 -12.06 -1.73 -5.69
N GLY A 254 -10.82 -2.20 -5.67
CA GLY A 254 -9.71 -1.44 -5.16
C GLY A 254 -8.91 -1.97 -3.99
N ASN A 255 -9.33 -2.83 -3.08
CA ASN A 255 -8.37 -3.25 -2.06
C ASN A 255 -8.70 -4.60 -1.41
N LYS A 256 -8.11 -5.66 -1.97
CA LYS A 256 -8.23 -7.04 -1.48
C LYS A 256 -7.78 -7.18 -0.01
N GLU A 257 -6.78 -6.39 0.42
CA GLU A 257 -6.29 -6.39 1.79
C GLU A 257 -7.33 -5.83 2.76
N ARG A 258 -7.99 -4.73 2.39
CA ARG A 258 -9.07 -4.14 3.19
C ARG A 258 -10.25 -5.07 3.38
N ALA A 259 -10.62 -5.85 2.35
CA ALA A 259 -11.74 -6.77 2.42
C ALA A 259 -11.48 -7.89 3.44
N ALA A 260 -10.31 -8.54 3.35
CA ALA A 260 -9.93 -9.59 4.29
C ALA A 260 -9.75 -9.07 5.72
N GLN A 261 -9.12 -7.90 5.90
CA GLN A 261 -8.97 -7.28 7.21
C GLN A 261 -10.32 -6.84 7.79
N GLY A 262 -11.17 -6.21 6.99
CA GLY A 262 -12.52 -5.80 7.42
C GLY A 262 -13.38 -6.97 7.88
N PHE A 263 -13.26 -8.14 7.24
CA PHE A 263 -13.90 -9.37 7.69
C PHE A 263 -13.37 -9.81 9.08
N LEU A 264 -12.05 -9.80 9.28
CA LEU A 264 -11.43 -10.16 10.57
C LEU A 264 -11.84 -9.19 11.68
N ASP A 265 -11.86 -7.89 11.39
CA ASP A 265 -12.28 -6.86 12.33
C ASP A 265 -13.75 -7.04 12.74
N ALA A 266 -14.62 -7.37 11.78
CA ALA A 266 -16.01 -7.70 12.06
C ALA A 266 -16.15 -9.00 12.88
N ALA A 267 -15.34 -10.02 12.57
CA ALA A 267 -15.36 -11.28 13.31
C ALA A 267 -14.86 -11.14 14.77
N ALA A 268 -14.01 -10.16 15.03
CA ALA A 268 -13.53 -9.85 16.38
C ALA A 268 -14.56 -9.15 17.26
N LEU A 269 -15.61 -8.54 16.66
CA LEU A 269 -16.65 -7.85 17.42
C LEU A 269 -17.56 -8.82 18.19
N ASP A 270 -18.14 -8.32 19.27
CA ASP A 270 -19.19 -8.98 20.01
C ASP A 270 -20.52 -9.03 19.21
N MET A 271 -21.40 -9.97 19.56
CA MET A 271 -22.66 -10.20 18.83
C MET A 271 -23.59 -8.99 18.87
N GLU A 272 -23.62 -8.28 20.00
CA GLU A 272 -24.47 -7.10 20.16
C GLU A 272 -24.05 -5.98 19.22
N THR A 273 -22.74 -5.65 19.21
CA THR A 273 -22.17 -4.65 18.30
C THR A 273 -22.38 -5.02 16.84
N LEU A 274 -22.19 -6.29 16.48
CA LEU A 274 -22.44 -6.78 15.12
C LEU A 274 -23.89 -6.62 14.71
N LYS A 275 -24.83 -6.98 15.60
CA LYS A 275 -26.26 -6.82 15.35
C LYS A 275 -26.62 -5.35 15.12
N ILE A 276 -26.11 -4.45 15.96
CA ILE A 276 -26.34 -3.01 15.80
C ILE A 276 -25.76 -2.49 14.47
N LYS A 277 -24.54 -2.89 14.12
CA LYS A 277 -23.94 -2.51 12.82
C LYS A 277 -24.76 -2.99 11.63
N ALA A 278 -25.27 -4.22 11.67
CA ALA A 278 -26.15 -4.76 10.63
C ALA A 278 -27.46 -3.98 10.52
N ILE A 279 -28.08 -3.64 11.66
CA ILE A 279 -29.30 -2.83 11.72
C ILE A 279 -29.06 -1.44 11.13
N VAL A 280 -27.97 -0.76 11.54
CA VAL A 280 -27.61 0.57 11.04
C VAL A 280 -27.44 0.56 9.54
N LYS A 281 -26.70 -0.42 9.00
CA LYS A 281 -26.42 -0.51 7.58
C LYS A 281 -27.68 -0.71 6.74
N ASP A 282 -28.54 -1.66 7.14
CA ASP A 282 -29.80 -1.89 6.44
C ASP A 282 -30.78 -0.72 6.64
N SER A 283 -30.79 -0.08 7.83
CA SER A 283 -31.59 1.11 8.08
C SER A 283 -31.21 2.31 7.19
N VAL A 284 -29.92 2.47 6.89
CA VAL A 284 -29.46 3.48 5.93
C VAL A 284 -29.94 3.13 4.52
N PHE A 285 -29.82 1.88 4.11
CA PHE A 285 -30.26 1.44 2.79
C PHE A 285 -31.78 1.65 2.59
N PHE A 286 -32.60 1.27 3.57
CA PHE A 286 -34.04 1.42 3.53
C PHE A 286 -34.55 2.81 3.94
N LYS A 287 -33.64 3.77 4.14
CA LYS A 287 -33.95 5.17 4.50
C LYS A 287 -34.69 5.34 5.84
N TYR A 288 -34.58 4.40 6.76
CA TYR A 288 -34.97 4.59 8.17
C TYR A 288 -33.98 5.48 8.92
N ILE A 289 -32.75 5.53 8.43
CA ILE A 289 -31.69 6.46 8.82
C ILE A 289 -31.32 7.28 7.60
N ILE A 290 -31.27 8.61 7.74
CA ILE A 290 -31.01 9.56 6.66
C ILE A 290 -29.89 10.51 7.03
N SER A 291 -29.05 10.86 6.07
CA SER A 291 -28.08 11.96 6.19
C SER A 291 -28.71 13.24 5.66
N LYS A 292 -28.54 14.36 6.38
CA LYS A 292 -28.99 15.69 5.97
C LYS A 292 -27.87 16.55 5.47
N ALA A 293 -28.23 17.68 4.87
CA ALA A 293 -27.26 18.66 4.33
C ALA A 293 -26.35 19.29 5.39
N ASP A 294 -26.71 19.23 6.65
CA ASP A 294 -25.92 19.68 7.80
C ASP A 294 -24.76 18.74 8.16
N GLY A 295 -24.62 17.62 7.46
CA GLY A 295 -23.57 16.63 7.68
C GLY A 295 -23.84 15.67 8.84
N TYR A 296 -25.05 15.69 9.41
CA TYR A 296 -25.46 14.78 10.48
C TYR A 296 -26.40 13.68 9.98
N ILE A 297 -26.43 12.60 10.74
CA ILE A 297 -27.25 11.41 10.50
C ILE A 297 -28.42 11.42 11.47
N TYR A 298 -29.64 11.21 10.95
CA TYR A 298 -30.89 11.30 11.70
C TYR A 298 -31.72 10.02 11.57
N HIS A 299 -32.48 9.70 12.63
CA HIS A 299 -33.56 8.74 12.55
C HIS A 299 -34.74 9.37 11.79
N ALA A 300 -35.17 8.74 10.69
CA ALA A 300 -36.12 9.36 9.75
C ALA A 300 -37.49 9.68 10.38
N LYS A 301 -37.97 8.82 11.30
CA LYS A 301 -39.30 8.92 11.91
C LYS A 301 -39.36 9.97 13.03
N SER A 302 -38.40 9.93 13.98
CA SER A 302 -38.39 10.83 15.15
C SER A 302 -37.59 12.09 14.92
N ASN A 303 -36.84 12.18 13.82
CA ASN A 303 -35.89 13.26 13.53
C ASN A 303 -34.79 13.43 14.61
N THR A 304 -34.54 12.38 15.38
CA THR A 304 -33.49 12.36 16.40
C THR A 304 -32.13 12.33 15.73
N MET A 305 -31.20 13.18 16.13
CA MET A 305 -29.81 13.16 15.67
C MET A 305 -29.09 11.96 16.27
N LEU A 306 -28.46 11.14 15.42
CA LEU A 306 -27.78 9.91 15.81
C LEU A 306 -26.25 10.06 15.83
N GLY A 307 -25.67 10.96 15.04
CA GLY A 307 -24.23 11.17 14.94
C GLY A 307 -23.80 11.80 13.62
N ARG A 308 -22.51 11.90 13.40
CA ARG A 308 -21.93 12.41 12.15
C ARG A 308 -21.51 11.30 11.18
N ASN A 309 -21.15 10.18 11.71
CA ASN A 309 -20.66 9.04 10.93
C ASN A 309 -21.32 7.73 11.43
N PRO A 310 -21.23 6.64 10.67
CA PRO A 310 -21.84 5.36 11.07
C PRO A 310 -21.32 4.80 12.41
N SER A 311 -20.09 5.11 12.79
CA SER A 311 -19.54 4.67 14.08
C SER A 311 -20.21 5.39 15.24
N ASP A 312 -20.44 6.70 15.14
CA ASP A 312 -21.17 7.48 16.15
C ASP A 312 -22.61 6.95 16.33
N VAL A 313 -23.26 6.58 15.20
CA VAL A 313 -24.61 6.01 15.24
C VAL A 313 -24.62 4.69 16.01
N VAL A 314 -23.60 3.83 15.81
CA VAL A 314 -23.48 2.56 16.56
C VAL A 314 -23.27 2.84 18.05
N GLU A 315 -22.43 3.81 18.42
CA GLU A 315 -22.22 4.19 19.82
C GLU A 315 -23.49 4.79 20.46
N PHE A 316 -24.19 5.66 19.72
CA PHE A 316 -25.49 6.21 20.16
C PHE A 316 -26.50 5.12 20.48
N LEU A 317 -26.61 4.10 19.59
CA LEU A 317 -27.56 2.99 19.74
C LEU A 317 -27.15 1.97 20.81
N LYS A 318 -25.87 1.92 21.19
CA LYS A 318 -25.40 1.11 22.33
C LYS A 318 -25.78 1.71 23.69
N ASN A 319 -26.06 3.00 23.73
CA ASN A 319 -26.44 3.64 24.99
C ASN A 319 -27.87 3.19 25.40
N PRO A 320 -28.03 2.63 26.60
CA PRO A 320 -29.35 2.21 27.11
C PRO A 320 -30.42 3.30 27.10
N LEU A 321 -30.03 4.57 27.19
CA LEU A 321 -30.95 5.71 27.14
C LEU A 321 -31.65 5.85 25.78
N ASN A 322 -31.08 5.26 24.72
CA ASN A 322 -31.60 5.34 23.35
C ASN A 322 -32.23 4.01 22.88
N GLU A 323 -32.58 3.15 23.83
CA GLU A 323 -33.12 1.81 23.55
C GLU A 323 -34.42 1.85 22.69
N ASP A 324 -35.24 2.87 22.86
CA ASP A 324 -36.47 3.04 22.08
C ASP A 324 -36.18 3.23 20.59
N VAL A 325 -35.17 4.00 20.24
CA VAL A 325 -34.75 4.21 18.85
C VAL A 325 -34.19 2.91 18.28
N LEU A 326 -33.39 2.17 19.05
CA LEU A 326 -32.85 0.88 18.65
C LEU A 326 -33.98 -0.15 18.42
N LYS A 327 -34.99 -0.20 19.30
CA LYS A 327 -36.15 -1.08 19.17
C LYS A 327 -36.99 -0.77 17.92
N ASP A 328 -37.24 0.50 17.61
CA ASP A 328 -37.96 0.91 16.40
C ASP A 328 -37.18 0.49 15.14
N LEU A 329 -35.90 0.80 15.06
CA LEU A 329 -35.05 0.40 13.93
C LEU A 329 -34.96 -1.13 13.79
N ASN A 330 -34.73 -1.84 14.90
CA ASN A 330 -34.65 -3.31 14.90
C ASN A 330 -35.99 -3.94 14.41
N SER A 331 -37.13 -3.45 14.87
CA SER A 331 -38.45 -3.99 14.47
C SER A 331 -38.69 -3.81 12.97
N ASN A 332 -38.32 -2.66 12.41
CA ASN A 332 -38.46 -2.36 11.00
C ASN A 332 -37.53 -3.25 10.14
N VAL A 333 -36.28 -3.38 10.56
CA VAL A 333 -35.27 -4.17 9.82
C VAL A 333 -35.50 -5.67 9.96
N GLU A 334 -35.88 -6.17 11.16
CA GLU A 334 -36.19 -7.60 11.35
C GLU A 334 -37.39 -8.07 10.53
N ARG A 335 -38.37 -7.21 10.30
CA ARG A 335 -39.48 -7.52 9.39
C ARG A 335 -38.97 -7.78 7.98
N LEU A 336 -38.03 -6.96 7.51
CA LEU A 336 -37.43 -7.11 6.19
C LEU A 336 -36.51 -8.33 6.09
N TRP A 337 -35.87 -8.73 7.19
CA TRP A 337 -35.01 -9.92 7.22
C TRP A 337 -35.84 -11.21 7.23
N ASN A 338 -37.08 -11.16 7.73
CA ASN A 338 -38.02 -12.30 7.80
C ASN A 338 -38.90 -12.41 6.55
N SER A 339 -38.98 -11.35 5.72
CA SER A 339 -39.72 -11.33 4.44
C SER A 339 -38.85 -11.84 3.27
#